data_0257fa9344fcaf198783d0b69c0c2aba
#
_entry.id   0257fa9344fcaf198783d0b69c0c2aba
#
_cell.length_a   1.000
_cell.length_b   1.000
_cell.length_c   1.000
_cell.angle_alpha   90.00
_cell.angle_beta   90.00
_cell.angle_gamma   90.00
#
_symmetry.space_group_name_H-M   'P 1'
#
loop_
_entity.id
_entity.type
_entity.pdbx_description
1 polymer ?
#
loop_
_entity_poly.entity_id
_entity_poly.type
_entity_poly.pdbx_seq_one_letter_code
_entity_poly.pdbx_strand_id
1 'polypeptide(L)'
;MTPMLPKLWFKDFSQTSFVIRRENFQPIAFLVGYISQADKSKAYVHFIGVDPEFRTEGLGTTLYKAFASKVLDLGANRIEAVTSPVNKTSLGFHESLGFMAMEIGENLVLPTVASGHKDFDGVGEDRVILVKTLPF
;
A
#
# COMPACT_ATOMS: atom_id res chain seq x y z
N MET A 1 3.19 3.83 -17.45
CA MET A 1 3.23 2.95 -16.28
C MET A 1 3.99 1.69 -16.60
N THR A 2 4.52 1.08 -15.60
CA THR A 2 5.44 -0.02 -15.79
C THR A 2 4.75 -1.33 -16.19
N PRO A 3 5.46 -2.23 -16.87
CA PRO A 3 4.95 -3.57 -17.16
C PRO A 3 4.69 -4.42 -15.92
N MET A 4 5.06 -3.96 -14.73
CA MET A 4 4.82 -4.66 -13.48
C MET A 4 3.37 -4.58 -12.98
N LEU A 5 2.48 -3.94 -13.72
CA LEU A 5 1.09 -3.79 -13.34
C LEU A 5 0.19 -4.66 -14.24
N PRO A 6 -0.03 -5.94 -13.88
CA PRO A 6 -0.87 -6.81 -14.70
C PRO A 6 -2.31 -6.33 -14.76
N LYS A 7 -2.93 -6.49 -15.93
CA LYS A 7 -4.32 -6.10 -16.14
C LYS A 7 -5.30 -6.82 -15.20
N LEU A 8 -4.92 -7.98 -14.67
CA LEU A 8 -5.77 -8.74 -13.77
C LEU A 8 -6.21 -7.94 -12.54
N TRP A 9 -5.38 -7.02 -12.05
CA TRP A 9 -5.72 -6.19 -10.90
C TRP A 9 -6.95 -5.32 -11.17
N PHE A 10 -7.06 -4.78 -12.38
CA PHE A 10 -8.20 -3.94 -12.75
C PHE A 10 -9.36 -4.74 -13.32
N LYS A 11 -9.16 -6.02 -13.59
CA LYS A 11 -10.20 -6.92 -14.04
C LYS A 11 -10.81 -7.71 -12.88
N ASP A 12 -9.98 -8.38 -12.10
CA ASP A 12 -10.42 -9.33 -11.07
C ASP A 12 -10.40 -8.74 -9.66
N PHE A 13 -9.66 -7.64 -9.45
CA PHE A 13 -9.61 -6.91 -8.19
C PHE A 13 -10.05 -5.46 -8.36
N SER A 14 -11.02 -5.23 -9.25
CA SER A 14 -11.43 -3.88 -9.68
C SER A 14 -12.06 -3.06 -8.55
N GLN A 15 -12.67 -3.69 -7.55
CA GLN A 15 -13.27 -2.96 -6.42
C GLN A 15 -12.23 -2.37 -5.48
N THR A 16 -11.03 -2.92 -5.47
CA THR A 16 -9.97 -2.53 -4.55
C THR A 16 -8.70 -2.08 -5.28
N SER A 17 -8.82 -1.74 -6.55
CA SER A 17 -7.70 -1.25 -7.36
C SER A 17 -8.13 0.03 -8.07
N PHE A 18 -7.25 1.04 -8.04
CA PHE A 18 -7.57 2.40 -8.46
C PHE A 18 -6.48 2.93 -9.38
N VAL A 19 -6.88 3.74 -10.34
CA VAL A 19 -5.94 4.43 -11.23
C VAL A 19 -6.36 5.88 -11.37
N ILE A 20 -5.38 6.78 -11.36
CA ILE A 20 -5.58 8.19 -11.65
C ILE A 20 -5.02 8.45 -13.04
N ARG A 21 -5.84 9.04 -13.92
CA ARG A 21 -5.47 9.36 -15.30
C ARG A 21 -5.51 10.85 -15.53
N ARG A 22 -4.69 11.30 -16.46
CA ARG A 22 -4.78 12.68 -16.96
C ARG A 22 -5.80 12.79 -18.09
N GLU A 23 -6.02 14.01 -18.57
CA GLU A 23 -6.97 14.32 -19.65
C GLU A 23 -6.71 13.52 -20.92
N ASN A 24 -5.46 13.16 -21.21
CA ASN A 24 -5.10 12.31 -22.35
C ASN A 24 -5.24 10.81 -22.04
N PHE A 25 -5.91 10.46 -20.96
CA PHE A 25 -6.11 9.09 -20.48
C PHE A 25 -4.82 8.35 -20.09
N GLN A 26 -3.69 9.06 -20.02
CA GLN A 26 -2.44 8.46 -19.56
C GLN A 26 -2.50 8.24 -18.05
N PRO A 27 -2.26 7.01 -17.55
CA PRO A 27 -2.23 6.78 -16.11
C PRO A 27 -1.01 7.43 -15.49
N ILE A 28 -1.21 8.15 -14.39
CA ILE A 28 -0.15 8.84 -13.66
C ILE A 28 0.04 8.33 -12.23
N ALA A 29 -0.92 7.59 -11.72
CA ALA A 29 -0.83 6.99 -10.40
C ALA A 29 -1.77 5.79 -10.31
N PHE A 30 -1.43 4.82 -9.48
CA PHE A 30 -2.25 3.64 -9.28
C PHE A 30 -2.04 3.05 -7.89
N LEU A 31 -3.05 2.34 -7.42
CA LEU A 31 -2.97 1.50 -6.22
C LEU A 31 -3.71 0.20 -6.53
N VAL A 32 -3.05 -0.92 -6.29
CA VAL A 32 -3.65 -2.23 -6.43
C VAL A 32 -3.64 -2.96 -5.09
N GLY A 33 -4.78 -3.52 -4.74
CA GLY A 33 -4.93 -4.17 -3.44
C GLY A 33 -6.13 -5.10 -3.39
N TYR A 34 -6.36 -5.68 -2.21
CA TYR A 34 -7.43 -6.64 -2.03
C TYR A 34 -7.82 -6.75 -0.54
N ILE A 35 -8.97 -7.37 -0.29
CA ILE A 35 -9.33 -7.86 1.04
C ILE A 35 -8.70 -9.24 1.22
N SER A 36 -8.03 -9.48 2.34
CA SER A 36 -7.42 -10.77 2.61
C SER A 36 -8.47 -11.88 2.63
N GLN A 37 -8.20 -12.97 1.93
CA GLN A 37 -9.06 -14.15 1.97
C GLN A 37 -8.91 -14.93 3.29
N ALA A 38 -7.76 -14.79 3.96
CA ALA A 38 -7.49 -15.44 5.23
C ALA A 38 -8.09 -14.67 6.41
N ASP A 39 -8.18 -13.33 6.31
CA ASP A 39 -8.68 -12.46 7.37
C ASP A 39 -9.39 -11.27 6.74
N LYS A 40 -10.71 -11.33 6.70
CA LYS A 40 -11.54 -10.31 6.03
C LYS A 40 -11.54 -8.95 6.73
N SER A 41 -11.01 -8.87 7.94
CA SER A 41 -10.83 -7.59 8.63
C SER A 41 -9.59 -6.83 8.13
N LYS A 42 -8.75 -7.48 7.31
CA LYS A 42 -7.53 -6.92 6.79
C LYS A 42 -7.62 -6.68 5.29
N ALA A 43 -7.28 -5.46 4.87
CA ALA A 43 -7.03 -5.14 3.48
C ALA A 43 -5.52 -5.03 3.25
N TYR A 44 -5.07 -5.36 2.06
CA TYR A 44 -3.66 -5.36 1.70
C TYR A 44 -3.44 -4.52 0.46
N VAL A 45 -2.46 -3.63 0.53
CA VAL A 45 -1.99 -2.87 -0.64
C VAL A 45 -0.78 -3.61 -1.20
N HIS A 46 -0.96 -4.16 -2.40
CA HIS A 46 0.12 -4.88 -3.06
C HIS A 46 1.13 -3.94 -3.69
N PHE A 47 0.64 -2.87 -4.29
CA PHE A 47 1.50 -1.90 -4.95
C PHE A 47 0.82 -0.54 -5.05
N ILE A 48 1.58 0.52 -4.81
CA ILE A 48 1.16 1.89 -5.06
C ILE A 48 2.28 2.60 -5.81
N GLY A 49 1.93 3.31 -6.86
CA GLY A 49 2.90 4.04 -7.67
C GLY A 49 2.35 5.36 -8.13
N VAL A 50 3.22 6.35 -8.17
CA VAL A 50 2.93 7.69 -8.70
C VAL A 50 4.06 8.05 -9.65
N ASP A 51 3.69 8.53 -10.84
CA ASP A 51 4.66 9.02 -11.81
C ASP A 51 5.55 10.08 -11.14
N PRO A 52 6.88 10.00 -11.25
CA PRO A 52 7.79 10.94 -10.59
C PRO A 52 7.48 12.41 -10.88
N GLU A 53 6.96 12.72 -12.06
CA GLU A 53 6.60 14.10 -12.44
C GLU A 53 5.41 14.64 -11.63
N PHE A 54 4.63 13.76 -10.98
CA PHE A 54 3.40 14.14 -10.27
C PHE A 54 3.45 13.82 -8.77
N ARG A 55 4.61 13.50 -8.23
CA ARG A 55 4.75 13.09 -6.82
C ARG A 55 4.43 14.18 -5.80
N THR A 56 4.47 15.45 -6.20
CA THR A 56 4.19 16.57 -5.29
C THR A 56 2.71 16.96 -5.24
N GLU A 57 1.84 16.26 -5.95
CA GLU A 57 0.42 16.60 -6.06
C GLU A 57 -0.48 15.84 -5.06
N GLY A 58 0.09 15.06 -4.15
CA GLY A 58 -0.67 14.33 -3.15
C GLY A 58 -1.46 13.14 -3.68
N LEU A 59 -1.10 12.62 -4.83
CA LEU A 59 -1.86 11.54 -5.49
C LEU A 59 -1.82 10.22 -4.68
N GLY A 60 -0.69 9.92 -4.05
CA GLY A 60 -0.58 8.73 -3.20
C GLY A 60 -1.55 8.78 -2.03
N THR A 61 -1.68 9.93 -1.40
CA THR A 61 -2.63 10.15 -0.31
C THR A 61 -4.07 10.00 -0.80
N THR A 62 -4.37 10.58 -1.96
CA THR A 62 -5.71 10.47 -2.58
C THR A 62 -6.06 9.00 -2.85
N LEU A 63 -5.11 8.23 -3.38
CA LEU A 63 -5.31 6.80 -3.64
C LEU A 63 -5.56 6.01 -2.37
N TYR A 64 -4.77 6.26 -1.32
CA TYR A 64 -4.97 5.59 -0.04
C TYR A 64 -6.32 5.93 0.59
N LYS A 65 -6.76 7.19 0.52
CA LYS A 65 -8.08 7.58 1.04
C LYS A 65 -9.21 6.86 0.31
N ALA A 66 -9.12 6.76 -1.02
CA ALA A 66 -10.11 6.04 -1.81
C ALA A 66 -10.13 4.55 -1.46
N PHE A 67 -8.96 3.94 -1.36
CA PHE A 67 -8.82 2.54 -0.97
C PHE A 67 -9.37 2.28 0.43
N ALA A 68 -9.00 3.13 1.38
CA ALA A 68 -9.44 3.00 2.79
C ALA A 68 -10.95 3.08 2.91
N SER A 69 -11.58 4.04 2.22
CA SER A 69 -13.03 4.18 2.23
C SER A 69 -13.71 2.93 1.68
N LYS A 70 -13.19 2.40 0.56
CA LYS A 70 -13.78 1.22 -0.07
C LYS A 70 -13.65 -0.04 0.79
N VAL A 71 -12.46 -0.30 1.32
CA VAL A 71 -12.25 -1.51 2.12
C VAL A 71 -12.95 -1.44 3.47
N LEU A 72 -13.09 -0.25 4.05
CA LEU A 72 -13.89 -0.07 5.26
C LEU A 72 -15.36 -0.45 5.01
N ASP A 73 -15.92 -0.01 3.87
CA ASP A 73 -17.27 -0.37 3.46
C ASP A 73 -17.41 -1.89 3.25
N LEU A 74 -16.35 -2.56 2.84
CA LEU A 74 -16.33 -4.01 2.64
C LEU A 74 -16.07 -4.79 3.93
N GLY A 75 -15.88 -4.12 5.06
CA GLY A 75 -15.74 -4.76 6.37
C GLY A 75 -14.33 -4.83 6.92
N ALA A 76 -13.34 -4.29 6.22
CA ALA A 76 -11.97 -4.24 6.74
C ALA A 76 -11.84 -3.16 7.82
N ASN A 77 -11.01 -3.41 8.81
CA ASN A 77 -10.73 -2.45 9.87
C ASN A 77 -9.25 -2.04 9.93
N ARG A 78 -8.42 -2.59 9.05
CA ARG A 78 -7.02 -2.20 8.93
C ARG A 78 -6.51 -2.42 7.51
N ILE A 79 -5.46 -1.67 7.18
CA ILE A 79 -4.72 -1.82 5.92
C ILE A 79 -3.31 -2.27 6.27
N GLU A 80 -2.82 -3.28 5.54
CA GLU A 80 -1.41 -3.67 5.59
C GLU A 80 -0.75 -3.44 4.24
N ALA A 81 0.53 -3.13 4.27
CA ALA A 81 1.40 -3.02 3.11
C ALA A 81 2.77 -3.53 3.50
N VAL A 82 3.59 -3.88 2.53
CA VAL A 82 4.98 -4.25 2.80
C VAL A 82 5.91 -3.44 1.92
N THR A 83 7.11 -3.16 2.44
CA THR A 83 8.14 -2.45 1.68
C THR A 83 9.51 -2.99 2.08
N SER A 84 10.51 -2.72 1.26
CA SER A 84 11.90 -3.03 1.60
C SER A 84 12.38 -2.13 2.73
N PRO A 85 13.16 -2.66 3.71
CA PRO A 85 13.71 -1.85 4.79
C PRO A 85 14.59 -0.70 4.31
N VAL A 86 15.16 -0.81 3.11
CA VAL A 86 16.03 0.23 2.54
C VAL A 86 15.26 1.28 1.75
N ASN A 87 13.98 1.08 1.51
CA ASN A 87 13.14 2.05 0.77
C ASN A 87 12.66 3.15 1.70
N LYS A 88 13.53 4.12 1.97
CA LYS A 88 13.24 5.20 2.90
C LYS A 88 12.14 6.14 2.43
N THR A 89 11.99 6.30 1.13
CA THR A 89 10.89 7.11 0.56
C THR A 89 9.54 6.50 0.90
N SER A 90 9.39 5.20 0.70
CA SER A 90 8.15 4.49 1.04
C SER A 90 7.89 4.51 2.54
N LEU A 91 8.91 4.26 3.37
CA LEU A 91 8.77 4.29 4.82
C LEU A 91 8.30 5.66 5.31
N GLY A 92 8.93 6.74 4.83
CA GLY A 92 8.55 8.10 5.21
C GLY A 92 7.16 8.47 4.73
N PHE A 93 6.79 8.08 3.52
CA PHE A 93 5.44 8.31 2.99
C PHE A 93 4.38 7.63 3.85
N HIS A 94 4.56 6.35 4.18
CA HIS A 94 3.60 5.62 5.00
C HIS A 94 3.54 6.16 6.43
N GLU A 95 4.68 6.56 7.00
CA GLU A 95 4.69 7.22 8.30
C GLU A 95 3.85 8.51 8.28
N SER A 96 3.98 9.31 7.23
CA SER A 96 3.22 10.56 7.09
C SER A 96 1.71 10.32 7.04
N LEU A 97 1.28 9.14 6.60
CA LEU A 97 -0.13 8.74 6.58
C LEU A 97 -0.60 8.09 7.90
N GLY A 98 0.29 7.92 8.86
CA GLY A 98 -0.04 7.32 10.14
C GLY A 98 0.10 5.80 10.19
N PHE A 99 0.76 5.19 9.23
CA PHE A 99 1.09 3.77 9.30
C PHE A 99 2.15 3.54 10.38
N MET A 100 2.03 2.39 11.03
CA MET A 100 3.05 1.89 11.95
C MET A 100 3.70 0.66 11.34
N ALA A 101 4.96 0.42 11.67
CA ALA A 101 5.63 -0.81 11.27
C ALA A 101 5.42 -1.89 12.34
N MET A 102 5.14 -3.11 11.88
CA MET A 102 4.98 -4.25 12.77
C MET A 102 6.32 -4.96 12.90
N GLU A 103 6.88 -4.98 14.11
CA GLU A 103 8.10 -5.71 14.39
C GLU A 103 7.82 -7.20 14.60
N ILE A 104 8.90 -8.00 14.61
CA ILE A 104 8.83 -9.41 15.00
C ILE A 104 8.26 -9.46 16.41
N GLY A 105 7.21 -10.28 16.64
CA GLY A 105 6.50 -10.31 17.90
C GLY A 105 5.28 -9.39 17.96
N GLU A 106 4.93 -8.80 16.82
CA GLU A 106 3.71 -7.98 16.60
C GLU A 106 3.68 -6.63 17.34
N ASN A 107 4.84 -6.13 17.77
CA ASN A 107 4.95 -4.78 18.32
C ASN A 107 4.92 -3.75 17.21
N LEU A 108 4.17 -2.66 17.40
CA LEU A 108 4.08 -1.57 16.44
C LEU A 108 5.08 -0.47 16.79
N VAL A 109 5.85 -0.04 15.81
CA VAL A 109 6.83 1.05 15.94
C VAL A 109 6.70 2.01 14.77
N LEU A 110 7.33 3.18 14.86
CA LEU A 110 7.38 4.11 13.74
C LEU A 110 8.17 3.46 12.58
N PRO A 111 7.71 3.64 11.33
CA PRO A 111 8.38 3.03 10.17
C PRO A 111 9.85 3.41 10.02
N THR A 112 10.20 4.63 10.44
CA THR A 112 11.58 5.14 10.34
C THR A 112 12.57 4.44 11.26
N VAL A 113 12.08 3.70 12.27
CA VAL A 113 12.92 2.98 13.23
C VAL A 113 12.71 1.47 13.18
N ALA A 114 11.88 1.00 12.24
CA ALA A 114 11.53 -0.41 12.12
C ALA A 114 12.70 -1.24 11.61
N SER A 115 12.82 -2.46 12.12
CA SER A 115 13.65 -3.50 11.52
C SER A 115 12.81 -4.33 10.56
N GLY A 116 13.42 -4.82 9.48
CA GLY A 116 12.72 -5.66 8.51
C GLY A 116 12.50 -7.07 9.02
N HIS A 117 11.48 -7.72 8.49
CA HIS A 117 11.26 -9.16 8.67
C HIS A 117 12.16 -9.89 7.68
N LYS A 118 13.17 -10.59 8.19
CA LYS A 118 14.19 -11.25 7.38
C LYS A 118 13.55 -12.32 6.49
N ASP A 119 13.98 -12.34 5.22
CA ASP A 119 13.55 -13.32 4.21
C ASP A 119 12.02 -13.44 4.06
N PHE A 120 11.27 -12.36 4.33
CA PHE A 120 9.80 -12.37 4.30
C PHE A 120 9.21 -12.84 2.96
N ASP A 121 9.76 -12.35 1.84
CA ASP A 121 9.30 -12.69 0.50
C ASP A 121 10.25 -13.68 -0.21
N GLY A 122 11.15 -14.29 0.53
CA GLY A 122 12.15 -15.22 0.00
C GLY A 122 13.54 -14.89 0.53
N VAL A 123 14.50 -15.74 0.23
CA VAL A 123 15.88 -15.55 0.70
C VAL A 123 16.43 -14.21 0.18
N GLY A 124 16.91 -13.37 1.10
CA GLY A 124 17.42 -12.04 0.78
C GLY A 124 16.34 -10.98 0.54
N GLU A 125 15.06 -11.34 0.64
CA GLU A 125 13.95 -10.43 0.39
C GLU A 125 13.29 -10.01 1.72
N ASP A 126 14.02 -9.21 2.49
CA ASP A 126 13.52 -8.66 3.75
C ASP A 126 12.43 -7.62 3.50
N ARG A 127 11.40 -7.57 4.36
CA ARG A 127 10.29 -6.64 4.24
C ARG A 127 9.92 -6.03 5.58
N VAL A 128 9.45 -4.79 5.53
CA VAL A 128 8.80 -4.12 6.65
C VAL A 128 7.31 -4.25 6.45
N ILE A 129 6.60 -4.75 7.45
CA ILE A 129 5.14 -4.82 7.43
C ILE A 129 4.59 -3.52 8.01
N LEU A 130 3.79 -2.82 7.23
CA LEU A 130 3.19 -1.53 7.59
C LEU A 130 1.71 -1.73 7.84
N VAL A 131 1.20 -1.13 8.92
CA VAL A 131 -0.19 -1.31 9.34
C VAL A 131 -0.83 0.05 9.65
N LYS A 132 -2.04 0.26 9.15
CA LYS A 132 -2.86 1.42 9.46
C LYS A 132 -4.24 0.95 9.91
N THR A 133 -4.64 1.35 11.11
CA THR A 133 -6.00 1.10 11.60
C THR A 133 -6.98 2.07 10.95
N LEU A 134 -8.14 1.55 10.55
CA LEU A 134 -9.20 2.35 9.95
C LEU A 134 -10.21 2.83 11.01
N PRO A 135 -10.90 3.95 10.78
CA PRO A 135 -10.88 4.80 9.57
C PRO A 135 -9.55 5.51 9.36
N PHE A 136 -9.36 5.88 8.13
CA PHE A 136 -8.10 6.49 7.67
C PHE A 136 -7.82 7.88 8.27
#